data_dd7fd87b4047ff7f2824a2b51d5a42bc
#
_entry.id   dd7fd87b4047ff7f2824a2b51d5a42bc
#
_cell.length_a   1.000
_cell.length_b   1.000
_cell.length_c   1.000
_cell.angle_alpha   90.00
_cell.angle_beta   90.00
_cell.angle_gamma   90.00
#
_symmetry.space_group_name_H-M   'P 1'
#
loop_
_entity.id
_entity.type
_entity.pdbx_description
1 polymer ?
#
loop_
_entity_poly.entity_id
_entity_poly.type
_entity_poly.pdbx_seq_one_letter_code
_entity_poly.pdbx_strand_id
1 'polypeptide(L)'
;DFKSALIGKTVPLLVLDQKWHRLFAVHGKTDEIKELELKLNNLLAEQGRLNNRLKELKKLKSLLLDEIVQGMEGNKAKIDENKCLIDEINDKIDECEETLMDIPREIRETNDALMLLSMNYFYEKIRVNQTESTEIEEWINQVRIDLKKNIIRKQNRDINNREIYTYLHDIFGP
;
A
#
# COMPACT_ATOMS: atom_id res chain seq x y z
N ASP A 1 -19.66 0.76 -5.09
CA ASP A 1 -18.64 0.96 -6.13
C ASP A 1 -17.55 1.90 -5.58
N PHE A 2 -16.35 1.34 -5.29
CA PHE A 2 -15.24 2.12 -4.72
C PHE A 2 -14.73 3.21 -5.66
N LYS A 3 -14.88 3.08 -6.96
CA LYS A 3 -14.52 4.13 -7.94
C LYS A 3 -15.26 5.42 -7.66
N SER A 4 -16.57 5.34 -7.37
CA SER A 4 -17.38 6.53 -7.08
C SER A 4 -16.95 7.20 -5.76
N ALA A 5 -16.46 6.42 -4.79
CA ALA A 5 -15.99 6.94 -3.51
C ALA A 5 -14.65 7.70 -3.61
N LEU A 6 -13.86 7.50 -4.67
CA LEU A 6 -12.59 8.19 -4.91
C LEU A 6 -12.75 9.47 -5.74
N ILE A 7 -13.90 9.68 -6.37
CA ILE A 7 -14.15 10.87 -7.18
C ILE A 7 -14.02 12.12 -6.30
N GLY A 8 -13.16 13.05 -6.70
CA GLY A 8 -12.91 14.30 -5.98
C GLY A 8 -12.07 14.20 -4.71
N LYS A 9 -11.53 13.02 -4.38
CA LYS A 9 -10.59 12.84 -3.27
C LYS A 9 -9.15 12.80 -3.77
N THR A 10 -8.28 13.45 -3.01
CA THR A 10 -6.84 13.35 -3.26
C THR A 10 -6.31 12.07 -2.60
N VAL A 11 -5.91 11.10 -3.42
CA VAL A 11 -5.29 9.86 -2.95
C VAL A 11 -3.79 10.14 -2.72
N PRO A 12 -3.25 9.91 -1.52
CA PRO A 12 -1.81 10.03 -1.30
C PRO A 12 -1.05 9.00 -2.16
N LEU A 13 0.22 9.26 -2.45
CA LEU A 13 1.08 8.28 -3.11
C LEU A 13 1.30 7.09 -2.16
N LEU A 14 0.66 5.97 -2.46
CA LEU A 14 0.60 4.80 -1.57
C LEU A 14 1.98 4.20 -1.29
N VAL A 15 2.86 4.19 -2.29
CA VAL A 15 4.24 3.69 -2.13
C VAL A 15 5.10 4.54 -1.19
N LEU A 16 4.66 5.74 -0.83
CA LEU A 16 5.30 6.60 0.17
C LEU A 16 4.53 6.62 1.50
N ASP A 17 3.35 5.99 1.58
CA ASP A 17 2.53 5.96 2.78
C ASP A 17 2.94 4.81 3.71
N GLN A 18 3.53 5.15 4.86
CA GLN A 18 3.93 4.18 5.87
C GLN A 18 2.76 3.38 6.45
N LYS A 19 1.55 3.94 6.50
CA LYS A 19 0.36 3.23 7.01
C LYS A 19 -0.04 2.13 6.05
N TRP A 20 -0.01 2.41 4.75
CA TRP A 20 -0.26 1.43 3.70
C TRP A 20 0.74 0.26 3.78
N HIS A 21 2.03 0.57 3.89
CA HIS A 21 3.08 -0.46 4.06
C HIS A 21 2.90 -1.31 5.32
N ARG A 22 2.51 -0.71 6.46
CA ARG A 22 2.26 -1.45 7.71
C ARG A 22 1.10 -2.43 7.58
N LEU A 23 0.00 -2.04 6.93
CA LEU A 23 -1.12 -2.93 6.70
C LEU A 23 -0.70 -4.15 5.88
N PHE A 24 0.06 -3.96 4.82
CA PHE A 24 0.53 -5.06 3.99
C PHE A 24 1.67 -5.87 4.61
N ALA A 25 2.44 -5.32 5.54
CA ALA A 25 3.42 -6.08 6.32
C ALA A 25 2.75 -7.16 7.18
N VAL A 26 1.54 -6.88 7.70
CA VAL A 26 0.77 -7.82 8.51
C VAL A 26 -0.01 -8.82 7.66
N HIS A 27 -0.62 -8.36 6.57
CA HIS A 27 -1.60 -9.16 5.80
C HIS A 27 -1.03 -9.78 4.52
N GLY A 28 0.19 -9.40 4.11
CA GLY A 28 0.78 -9.79 2.83
C GLY A 28 0.23 -9.01 1.64
N LYS A 29 0.90 -9.09 0.49
CA LYS A 29 0.50 -8.47 -0.78
C LYS A 29 0.20 -9.55 -1.81
N THR A 30 -0.86 -9.39 -2.58
CA THR A 30 -1.09 -10.19 -3.79
C THR A 30 -0.07 -9.83 -4.88
N ASP A 31 0.10 -10.69 -5.86
CA ASP A 31 1.06 -10.43 -6.95
C ASP A 31 0.62 -9.22 -7.80
N GLU A 32 -0.67 -9.04 -8.01
CA GLU A 32 -1.23 -7.87 -8.70
C GLU A 32 -0.90 -6.55 -7.97
N ILE A 33 -0.96 -6.54 -6.63
CA ILE A 33 -0.59 -5.37 -5.82
C ILE A 33 0.91 -5.08 -5.94
N LYS A 34 1.76 -6.13 -5.95
CA LYS A 34 3.20 -5.98 -6.12
C LYS A 34 3.56 -5.43 -7.50
N GLU A 35 2.88 -5.89 -8.55
CA GLU A 35 3.09 -5.40 -9.91
C GLU A 35 2.75 -3.91 -10.05
N LEU A 36 1.59 -3.48 -9.53
CA LEU A 36 1.22 -2.05 -9.54
C LEU A 36 2.14 -1.20 -8.68
N GLU A 37 2.56 -1.70 -7.51
CA GLU A 37 3.54 -1.03 -6.66
C GLU A 37 4.88 -0.86 -7.39
N LEU A 38 5.37 -1.88 -8.06
CA LEU A 38 6.60 -1.83 -8.85
C LEU A 38 6.47 -0.84 -10.01
N LYS A 39 5.35 -0.89 -10.74
CA LYS A 39 5.07 0.07 -11.82
C LYS A 39 5.08 1.51 -11.33
N LEU A 40 4.42 1.78 -10.20
CA LEU A 40 4.36 3.12 -9.61
C LEU A 40 5.74 3.61 -9.16
N ASN A 41 6.55 2.74 -8.54
CA ASN A 41 7.92 3.06 -8.17
C ASN A 41 8.80 3.37 -9.38
N ASN A 42 8.64 2.61 -10.47
CA ASN A 42 9.39 2.84 -11.71
C ASN A 42 9.01 4.19 -12.34
N LEU A 43 7.73 4.55 -12.37
CA LEU A 43 7.28 5.84 -12.89
C LEU A 43 7.82 7.02 -12.06
N LEU A 44 7.85 6.91 -10.74
CA LEU A 44 8.42 7.93 -9.86
C LEU A 44 9.93 8.06 -10.05
N ALA A 45 10.64 6.94 -10.19
CA ALA A 45 12.08 6.94 -10.48
C ALA A 45 12.38 7.57 -11.85
N GLU A 46 11.60 7.25 -12.87
CA GLU A 46 11.71 7.82 -14.21
C GLU A 46 11.47 9.34 -14.21
N GLN A 47 10.41 9.78 -13.53
CA GLN A 47 10.14 11.22 -13.35
C GLN A 47 11.33 11.94 -12.70
N GLY A 48 11.89 11.36 -11.64
CA GLY A 48 13.08 11.90 -10.95
C GLY A 48 14.30 11.98 -11.87
N ARG A 49 14.56 10.91 -12.64
CA ARG A 49 15.67 10.82 -13.59
C ARG A 49 15.55 11.87 -14.71
N LEU A 50 14.37 11.99 -15.31
CA LEU A 50 14.15 12.96 -16.39
C LEU A 50 14.23 14.40 -15.90
N ASN A 51 13.71 14.71 -14.71
CA ASN A 51 13.85 16.04 -14.12
C ASN A 51 15.32 16.41 -13.85
N ASN A 52 16.14 15.48 -13.40
CA ASN A 52 17.57 15.71 -13.20
C ASN A 52 18.27 15.92 -14.54
N ARG A 53 17.99 15.05 -15.52
CA ARG A 53 18.56 15.18 -16.88
C ARG A 53 18.20 16.52 -17.51
N LEU A 54 16.95 16.96 -17.37
CA LEU A 54 16.51 18.27 -17.88
C LEU A 54 17.28 19.44 -17.24
N LYS A 55 17.53 19.39 -15.93
CA LYS A 55 18.36 20.37 -15.23
C LYS A 55 19.81 20.40 -15.76
N GLU A 56 20.40 19.23 -15.97
CA GLU A 56 21.76 19.11 -16.51
C GLU A 56 21.84 19.63 -17.93
N LEU A 57 20.89 19.28 -18.81
CA LEU A 57 20.85 19.77 -20.19
C LEU A 57 20.66 21.29 -20.24
N LYS A 58 19.77 21.88 -19.44
CA LYS A 58 19.56 23.31 -19.36
C LYS A 58 20.80 24.03 -18.85
N LYS A 59 21.55 23.45 -17.89
CA LYS A 59 22.82 24.00 -17.41
C LYS A 59 23.91 23.95 -18.48
N LEU A 60 24.03 22.83 -19.19
CA LEU A 60 25.02 22.68 -20.27
C LEU A 60 24.72 23.68 -21.41
N LYS A 61 23.45 23.82 -21.80
CA LYS A 61 23.04 24.84 -22.78
C LYS A 61 23.44 26.24 -22.36
N SER A 62 23.25 26.61 -21.09
CA SER A 62 23.66 27.93 -20.57
C SER A 62 25.19 28.14 -20.70
N LEU A 63 25.99 27.12 -20.33
CA LEU A 63 27.46 27.22 -20.46
C LEU A 63 27.91 27.39 -21.91
N LEU A 64 27.29 26.66 -22.86
CA LEU A 64 27.62 26.81 -24.29
C LEU A 64 27.22 28.17 -24.83
N LEU A 65 26.11 28.73 -24.40
CA LEU A 65 25.66 30.08 -24.75
C LEU A 65 26.66 31.15 -24.23
N ASP A 66 27.12 31.00 -22.97
CA ASP A 66 28.11 31.89 -22.39
C ASP A 66 29.42 31.81 -23.14
N GLU A 67 29.87 30.63 -23.57
CA GLU A 67 31.07 30.47 -24.41
C GLU A 67 30.92 31.15 -25.79
N ILE A 68 29.72 31.04 -26.40
CA ILE A 68 29.47 31.74 -27.68
C ILE A 68 29.56 33.26 -27.49
N VAL A 69 28.99 33.80 -26.41
CA VAL A 69 28.97 35.24 -26.13
C VAL A 69 30.40 35.74 -25.87
N GLN A 70 31.19 34.97 -25.09
CA GLN A 70 32.58 35.34 -24.80
C GLN A 70 33.54 35.14 -26.00
N GLY A 71 33.22 34.18 -26.89
CA GLY A 71 34.06 33.83 -28.05
C GLY A 71 33.79 34.62 -29.31
N MET A 72 32.86 35.60 -29.28
CA MET A 72 32.50 36.40 -30.48
C MET A 72 33.64 37.11 -31.18
N GLU A 73 34.80 37.27 -30.54
CA GLU A 73 35.93 38.01 -31.10
C GLU A 73 37.00 37.13 -31.82
N GLY A 74 36.87 35.77 -31.87
CA GLY A 74 38.04 35.07 -32.36
C GLY A 74 37.93 33.74 -33.13
N ASN A 75 36.88 32.93 -33.02
CA ASN A 75 36.87 31.61 -33.69
C ASN A 75 35.49 31.20 -34.18
N LYS A 76 35.19 31.51 -35.44
CA LYS A 76 33.89 31.21 -36.09
C LYS A 76 33.60 29.72 -36.12
N ALA A 77 34.58 28.85 -36.32
CA ALA A 77 34.37 27.39 -36.35
C ALA A 77 33.88 26.84 -35.01
N LYS A 78 34.46 27.34 -33.88
CA LYS A 78 34.01 26.93 -32.53
C LYS A 78 32.61 27.42 -32.19
N ILE A 79 32.24 28.61 -32.69
CA ILE A 79 30.90 29.15 -32.53
C ILE A 79 29.87 28.28 -33.27
N ASP A 80 30.17 27.85 -34.49
CA ASP A 80 29.29 27.02 -35.29
C ASP A 80 29.16 25.60 -34.71
N GLU A 81 30.26 25.06 -34.13
CA GLU A 81 30.23 23.80 -33.38
C GLU A 81 29.32 23.88 -32.12
N ASN A 82 29.49 24.95 -31.31
CA ASN A 82 28.66 25.16 -30.13
C ASN A 82 27.18 25.38 -30.47
N LYS A 83 26.86 26.00 -31.60
CA LYS A 83 25.47 26.12 -32.08
C LYS A 83 24.87 24.74 -32.41
N CYS A 84 25.61 23.88 -33.13
CA CYS A 84 25.17 22.55 -33.44
C CYS A 84 24.92 21.73 -32.17
N LEU A 85 25.80 21.83 -31.16
CA LEU A 85 25.60 21.18 -29.86
C LEU A 85 24.39 21.74 -29.12
N ILE A 86 24.10 23.02 -29.19
CA ILE A 86 22.91 23.63 -28.60
C ILE A 86 21.63 23.09 -29.25
N ASP A 87 21.64 22.91 -30.59
CA ASP A 87 20.47 22.35 -31.30
C ASP A 87 20.22 20.90 -30.85
N GLU A 88 21.29 20.06 -30.77
CA GLU A 88 21.14 18.69 -30.23
C GLU A 88 20.65 18.68 -28.76
N ILE A 89 21.08 19.65 -27.95
CA ILE A 89 20.61 19.76 -26.55
C ILE A 89 19.14 20.18 -26.50
N ASN A 90 18.71 21.09 -27.40
CA ASN A 90 17.30 21.47 -27.49
C ASN A 90 16.41 20.27 -27.83
N ASP A 91 16.78 19.48 -28.83
CA ASP A 91 16.05 18.26 -29.19
C ASP A 91 15.92 17.32 -28.01
N LYS A 92 16.99 17.11 -27.22
CA LYS A 92 16.96 16.29 -26.02
C LYS A 92 16.13 16.89 -24.86
N ILE A 93 16.11 18.21 -24.75
CA ILE A 93 15.25 18.93 -23.79
C ILE A 93 13.79 18.70 -24.17
N ASP A 94 13.44 18.90 -25.43
CA ASP A 94 12.07 18.77 -25.93
C ASP A 94 11.56 17.31 -25.74
N GLU A 95 12.39 16.29 -26.05
CA GLU A 95 12.09 14.89 -25.79
C GLU A 95 11.83 14.59 -24.30
N CYS A 96 12.66 15.15 -23.40
CA CYS A 96 12.48 15.00 -21.97
C CYS A 96 11.20 15.70 -21.46
N GLU A 97 10.90 16.90 -21.96
CA GLU A 97 9.72 17.65 -21.57
C GLU A 97 8.44 16.97 -22.07
N GLU A 98 8.42 16.45 -23.31
CA GLU A 98 7.31 15.69 -23.85
C GLU A 98 7.01 14.45 -22.99
N THR A 99 8.02 13.65 -22.67
CA THR A 99 7.86 12.49 -21.79
C THR A 99 7.36 12.88 -20.40
N LEU A 100 7.88 13.97 -19.82
CA LEU A 100 7.46 14.48 -18.51
C LEU A 100 6.02 15.01 -18.49
N MET A 101 5.40 15.31 -19.61
CA MET A 101 4.00 15.72 -19.66
C MET A 101 3.03 14.59 -19.36
N ASP A 102 3.35 13.36 -19.76
CA ASP A 102 2.48 12.19 -19.59
C ASP A 102 2.68 11.48 -18.23
N ILE A 103 3.91 11.42 -17.73
CA ILE A 103 4.26 10.71 -16.49
C ILE A 103 3.36 11.07 -15.28
N PRO A 104 3.04 12.35 -14.98
CA PRO A 104 2.19 12.68 -13.84
C PRO A 104 0.77 12.12 -13.94
N ARG A 105 0.25 11.95 -15.16
CA ARG A 105 -1.05 11.32 -15.41
C ARG A 105 -0.95 9.82 -15.13
N GLU A 106 0.07 9.16 -15.66
CA GLU A 106 0.29 7.73 -15.45
C GLU A 106 0.53 7.39 -13.98
N ILE A 107 1.26 8.22 -13.25
CA ILE A 107 1.45 8.08 -11.79
C ILE A 107 0.10 8.12 -11.08
N ARG A 108 -0.78 9.08 -11.39
CA ARG A 108 -2.10 9.17 -10.76
C ARG A 108 -2.96 7.96 -11.08
N GLU A 109 -3.07 7.58 -12.34
CA GLU A 109 -3.87 6.44 -12.79
C GLU A 109 -3.39 5.14 -12.14
N THR A 110 -2.09 4.93 -12.08
CA THR A 110 -1.49 3.74 -11.44
C THR A 110 -1.71 3.75 -9.92
N ASN A 111 -1.57 4.91 -9.26
CA ASN A 111 -1.81 5.05 -7.83
C ASN A 111 -3.29 4.84 -7.48
N ASP A 112 -4.22 5.35 -8.30
CA ASP A 112 -5.66 5.14 -8.12
C ASP A 112 -6.04 3.67 -8.31
N ALA A 113 -5.46 3.00 -9.31
CA ALA A 113 -5.64 1.56 -9.52
C ALA A 113 -5.12 0.75 -8.33
N LEU A 114 -3.93 1.09 -7.82
CA LEU A 114 -3.35 0.46 -6.63
C LEU A 114 -4.21 0.68 -5.39
N MET A 115 -4.79 1.87 -5.21
CA MET A 115 -5.71 2.16 -4.11
C MET A 115 -6.98 1.32 -4.19
N LEU A 116 -7.61 1.25 -5.36
CA LEU A 116 -8.82 0.45 -5.57
C LEU A 116 -8.57 -1.03 -5.27
N LEU A 117 -7.47 -1.58 -5.76
CA LEU A 117 -7.10 -2.97 -5.51
C LEU A 117 -6.82 -3.22 -4.03
N SER A 118 -6.12 -2.30 -3.36
CA SER A 118 -5.85 -2.36 -1.92
C SER A 118 -7.15 -2.31 -1.09
N MET A 119 -8.07 -1.43 -1.46
CA MET A 119 -9.39 -1.33 -0.81
C MET A 119 -10.17 -2.65 -0.93
N ASN A 120 -10.28 -3.20 -2.14
CA ASN A 120 -10.96 -4.48 -2.36
C ASN A 120 -10.35 -5.58 -1.50
N TYR A 121 -9.03 -5.70 -1.47
CA TYR A 121 -8.32 -6.68 -0.66
C TYR A 121 -8.64 -6.55 0.83
N PHE A 122 -8.57 -5.34 1.40
CA PHE A 122 -8.82 -5.14 2.82
C PHE A 122 -10.31 -5.29 3.19
N TYR A 123 -11.24 -4.88 2.33
CA TYR A 123 -12.67 -5.11 2.59
C TYR A 123 -13.02 -6.59 2.59
N GLU A 124 -12.44 -7.40 1.71
CA GLU A 124 -12.61 -8.86 1.78
C GLU A 124 -12.04 -9.43 3.08
N LYS A 125 -10.87 -8.98 3.53
CA LYS A 125 -10.31 -9.38 4.83
C LYS A 125 -11.22 -9.02 6.00
N ILE A 126 -11.76 -7.79 6.00
CA ILE A 126 -12.72 -7.35 7.03
C ILE A 126 -13.95 -8.23 7.03
N ARG A 127 -14.50 -8.56 5.86
CA ARG A 127 -15.69 -9.42 5.74
C ARG A 127 -15.45 -10.82 6.30
N VAL A 128 -14.33 -11.44 5.95
CA VAL A 128 -13.95 -12.75 6.49
C VAL A 128 -13.80 -12.70 8.01
N ASN A 129 -13.04 -11.72 8.53
CA ASN A 129 -12.85 -11.57 9.97
C ASN A 129 -14.16 -11.33 10.73
N GLN A 130 -15.10 -10.59 10.16
CA GLN A 130 -16.42 -10.37 10.76
C GLN A 130 -17.24 -11.67 10.84
N THR A 131 -17.21 -12.48 9.77
CA THR A 131 -17.90 -13.78 9.75
C THR A 131 -17.33 -14.71 10.81
N GLU A 132 -16.00 -14.88 10.83
CA GLU A 132 -15.32 -15.71 11.84
C GLU A 132 -15.58 -15.23 13.26
N SER A 133 -15.58 -13.90 13.48
CA SER A 133 -15.86 -13.32 14.80
C SER A 133 -17.29 -13.68 15.28
N THR A 134 -18.28 -13.63 14.36
CA THR A 134 -19.66 -13.99 14.68
C THR A 134 -19.80 -15.48 15.02
N GLU A 135 -19.16 -16.35 14.22
CA GLU A 135 -19.15 -17.80 14.47
C GLU A 135 -18.51 -18.14 15.83
N ILE A 136 -17.41 -17.49 16.17
CA ILE A 136 -16.74 -17.64 17.47
C ILE A 136 -17.66 -17.18 18.61
N GLU A 137 -18.36 -16.06 18.44
CA GLU A 137 -19.29 -15.54 19.44
C GLU A 137 -20.45 -16.53 19.71
N GLU A 138 -21.03 -17.09 18.66
CA GLU A 138 -22.08 -18.12 18.76
C GLU A 138 -21.55 -19.36 19.49
N TRP A 139 -20.35 -19.83 19.14
CA TRP A 139 -19.72 -20.96 19.82
C TRP A 139 -19.47 -20.69 21.31
N ILE A 140 -18.95 -19.50 21.66
CA ILE A 140 -18.74 -19.10 23.06
C ILE A 140 -20.05 -19.11 23.82
N ASN A 141 -21.14 -18.62 23.24
CA ASN A 141 -22.46 -18.63 23.89
C ASN A 141 -22.99 -20.06 24.12
N GLN A 142 -22.81 -20.96 23.16
CA GLN A 142 -23.18 -22.35 23.30
C GLN A 142 -22.36 -23.04 24.41
N VAL A 143 -21.05 -22.82 24.45
CA VAL A 143 -20.16 -23.36 25.51
C VAL A 143 -20.59 -22.87 26.90
N ARG A 144 -20.98 -21.61 27.04
CA ARG A 144 -21.47 -21.04 28.31
C ARG A 144 -22.75 -21.72 28.80
N ILE A 145 -23.66 -22.03 27.87
CA ILE A 145 -24.92 -22.74 28.19
C ILE A 145 -24.62 -24.17 28.67
N ASP A 146 -23.76 -24.87 27.94
CA ASP A 146 -23.39 -26.25 28.27
C ASP A 146 -22.58 -26.35 29.58
N LEU A 147 -21.72 -25.37 29.84
CA LEU A 147 -21.03 -25.25 31.11
C LEU A 147 -22.01 -25.11 32.28
N LYS A 148 -22.99 -24.21 32.17
CA LYS A 148 -23.99 -24.04 33.20
C LYS A 148 -24.79 -25.33 33.46
N LYS A 149 -25.21 -26.02 32.40
CA LYS A 149 -25.92 -27.33 32.53
C LYS A 149 -25.07 -28.36 33.25
N ASN A 150 -23.79 -28.45 32.90
CA ASN A 150 -22.86 -29.42 33.52
C ASN A 150 -22.53 -29.10 34.98
N ILE A 151 -22.42 -27.80 35.33
CA ILE A 151 -22.28 -27.38 36.74
C ILE A 151 -23.46 -27.87 37.57
N ILE A 152 -24.68 -27.65 37.09
CA ILE A 152 -25.93 -28.11 37.78
C ILE A 152 -25.92 -29.64 37.90
N ARG A 153 -25.62 -30.36 36.83
CA ARG A 153 -25.52 -31.82 36.85
C ARG A 153 -24.50 -32.31 37.86
N LYS A 154 -23.33 -31.68 37.91
CA LYS A 154 -22.28 -32.03 38.91
C LYS A 154 -22.80 -31.79 40.32
N GLN A 155 -23.38 -30.65 40.63
CA GLN A 155 -23.91 -30.34 41.97
C GLN A 155 -24.96 -31.36 42.41
N ASN A 156 -25.88 -31.73 41.51
CA ASN A 156 -26.90 -32.75 41.83
C ASN A 156 -26.28 -34.11 42.13
N ARG A 157 -25.20 -34.51 41.41
CA ARG A 157 -24.47 -35.74 41.68
C ARG A 157 -23.75 -35.71 43.06
N ASP A 158 -23.13 -34.56 43.35
CA ASP A 158 -22.45 -34.37 44.65
C ASP A 158 -23.42 -34.41 45.80
N ILE A 159 -24.62 -33.87 45.67
CA ILE A 159 -25.70 -33.92 46.67
C ILE A 159 -26.18 -35.39 46.84
N ASN A 160 -26.51 -36.07 45.75
CA ASN A 160 -26.96 -37.48 45.81
C ASN A 160 -25.88 -38.37 46.45
N ASN A 161 -24.64 -38.19 46.11
CA ASN A 161 -23.57 -38.96 46.70
C ASN A 161 -23.44 -38.74 48.20
N ARG A 162 -23.62 -37.50 48.65
CA ARG A 162 -23.59 -37.14 50.07
C ARG A 162 -24.76 -37.80 50.81
N GLU A 163 -25.95 -37.74 50.24
CA GLU A 163 -27.17 -38.41 50.84
C GLU A 163 -26.97 -39.91 50.95
N ILE A 164 -26.50 -40.58 49.92
CA ILE A 164 -26.19 -41.99 49.92
C ILE A 164 -25.12 -42.32 51.00
N TYR A 165 -24.03 -41.52 51.04
CA TYR A 165 -23.00 -41.71 52.04
C TYR A 165 -23.52 -41.55 53.46
N THR A 166 -24.31 -40.55 53.75
CA THR A 166 -24.92 -40.33 55.06
C THR A 166 -25.81 -41.52 55.45
N TYR A 167 -26.68 -41.95 54.52
CA TYR A 167 -27.55 -43.12 54.79
C TYR A 167 -26.73 -44.39 55.10
N LEU A 168 -25.71 -44.69 54.34
CA LEU A 168 -24.85 -45.83 54.56
C LEU A 168 -24.12 -45.75 55.90
N HIS A 169 -23.65 -44.59 56.29
CA HIS A 169 -22.96 -44.33 57.55
C HIS A 169 -23.95 -44.52 58.74
N ASP A 170 -25.18 -44.09 58.61
CA ASP A 170 -26.19 -44.25 59.64
C ASP A 170 -26.55 -45.75 59.88
N ILE A 171 -26.49 -46.57 58.84
CA ILE A 171 -26.78 -48.02 58.97
C ILE A 171 -25.59 -48.82 59.45
N PHE A 172 -24.42 -48.55 58.91
CA PHE A 172 -23.22 -49.41 59.18
C PHE A 172 -22.30 -48.87 60.27
N GLY A 173 -22.53 -47.65 60.73
CA GLY A 173 -21.69 -46.98 61.70
C GLY A 173 -20.38 -46.45 61.08
N PRO A 174 -19.52 -45.80 61.86
CA PRO A 174 -18.25 -45.29 61.39
C PRO A 174 -17.28 -46.39 60.99
#